data_06515c68f904ed76ab140312bd556f47
#
_entry.id   06515c68f904ed76ab140312bd556f47
#
_cell.length_a   1.000
_cell.length_b   1.000
_cell.length_c   1.000
_cell.angle_alpha   90.00
_cell.angle_beta   90.00
_cell.angle_gamma   90.00
#
_symmetry.space_group_name_H-M   'P 1'
#
loop_
_entity.id
_entity.type
_entity.pdbx_description
1 polymer ?
#
loop_
_entity_poly.entity_id
_entity_poly.type
_entity_poly.pdbx_seq_one_letter_code
_entity_poly.pdbx_strand_id
1 'polypeptide(L)'
;MKIVIAPDSYKESLTAMEVAVAIENGFKKVLPNAEYIKLPMADGGEGTVQSLIDATGGKVIAHTVTGPLGKPVEGFYGLLGDGKTAIIEMAAASGLHLVETELRNPLHTTTFGTGELIKAVLDQGVNHIIVGIGGVRRMMAA
;
A
#
# COMPACT_ATOMS: atom_id res chain seq x y z
N MET A 1 -4.60 -32.03 -4.22
CA MET A 1 -4.00 -31.01 -5.12
C MET A 1 -3.92 -29.71 -4.33
N LYS A 2 -2.81 -28.96 -4.43
CA LYS A 2 -2.62 -27.66 -3.78
C LYS A 2 -2.68 -26.57 -4.84
N ILE A 3 -3.45 -25.52 -4.59
CA ILE A 3 -3.60 -24.35 -5.47
C ILE A 3 -3.14 -23.12 -4.68
N VAL A 4 -2.15 -22.41 -5.22
CA VAL A 4 -1.67 -21.14 -4.67
C VAL A 4 -2.28 -20.01 -5.52
N ILE A 5 -2.91 -19.05 -4.85
CA ILE A 5 -3.58 -17.90 -5.45
C ILE A 5 -2.84 -16.65 -4.98
N ALA A 6 -2.09 -16.03 -5.88
CA ALA A 6 -1.20 -14.91 -5.59
C ALA A 6 -1.50 -13.70 -6.50
N PRO A 7 -2.67 -13.08 -6.38
CA PRO A 7 -3.04 -11.92 -7.17
C PRO A 7 -2.48 -10.64 -6.54
N ASP A 8 -2.36 -9.61 -7.39
CA ASP A 8 -2.30 -8.22 -6.97
C ASP A 8 -3.71 -7.62 -6.89
N SER A 9 -3.84 -6.40 -6.38
CA SER A 9 -5.08 -5.65 -6.32
C SER A 9 -5.55 -5.20 -7.70
N TYR A 10 -6.88 -5.06 -7.87
CA TYR A 10 -7.46 -4.37 -9.02
C TYR A 10 -7.77 -2.93 -8.62
N LYS A 11 -7.01 -1.98 -9.17
CA LYS A 11 -7.12 -0.55 -8.84
C LYS A 11 -8.56 -0.07 -8.91
N GLU A 12 -8.96 0.67 -7.87
CA GLU A 12 -10.31 1.25 -7.71
C GLU A 12 -11.46 0.22 -7.72
N SER A 13 -11.16 -1.09 -7.50
CA SER A 13 -12.15 -2.16 -7.55
C SER A 13 -12.05 -3.13 -6.38
N LEU A 14 -11.00 -3.94 -6.32
CA LEU A 14 -10.84 -5.01 -5.33
C LEU A 14 -9.43 -5.03 -4.74
N THR A 15 -9.34 -5.28 -3.45
CA THR A 15 -8.07 -5.57 -2.78
C THR A 15 -7.50 -6.91 -3.24
N ALA A 16 -6.20 -7.14 -3.10
CA ALA A 16 -5.55 -8.38 -3.46
C ALA A 16 -6.16 -9.60 -2.75
N MET A 17 -6.59 -9.45 -1.48
CA MET A 17 -7.25 -10.50 -0.73
C MET A 17 -8.66 -10.79 -1.26
N GLU A 18 -9.45 -9.78 -1.59
CA GLU A 18 -10.79 -9.96 -2.19
C GLU A 18 -10.70 -10.67 -3.54
N VAL A 19 -9.71 -10.31 -4.36
CA VAL A 19 -9.42 -11.02 -5.63
C VAL A 19 -9.07 -12.48 -5.34
N ALA A 20 -8.20 -12.75 -4.37
CA ALA A 20 -7.81 -14.12 -4.01
C ALA A 20 -9.01 -14.94 -3.54
N VAL A 21 -9.90 -14.36 -2.74
CA VAL A 21 -11.14 -15.01 -2.28
C VAL A 21 -12.10 -15.27 -3.44
N ALA A 22 -12.27 -14.34 -4.35
CA ALA A 22 -13.12 -14.49 -5.52
C ALA A 22 -12.62 -15.65 -6.42
N ILE A 23 -11.30 -15.71 -6.65
CA ILE A 23 -10.66 -16.80 -7.42
C ILE A 23 -10.87 -18.15 -6.71
N GLU A 24 -10.62 -18.22 -5.39
CA GLU A 24 -10.84 -19.45 -4.61
C GLU A 24 -12.28 -19.95 -4.74
N ASN A 25 -13.26 -19.04 -4.58
CA ASN A 25 -14.67 -19.37 -4.69
C ASN A 25 -15.05 -19.90 -6.08
N GLY A 26 -14.42 -19.37 -7.12
CA GLY A 26 -14.59 -19.87 -8.50
C GLY A 26 -14.04 -21.29 -8.65
N PHE A 27 -12.80 -21.53 -8.22
CA PHE A 27 -12.16 -22.84 -8.31
C PHE A 27 -12.82 -23.90 -7.45
N LYS A 28 -13.34 -23.57 -6.28
CA LYS A 28 -14.06 -24.52 -5.39
C LYS A 28 -15.27 -25.14 -6.02
N LYS A 29 -15.91 -24.49 -6.99
CA LYS A 29 -17.05 -25.07 -7.73
C LYS A 29 -16.65 -26.27 -8.60
N VAL A 30 -15.39 -26.31 -9.03
CA VAL A 30 -14.87 -27.37 -9.92
C VAL A 30 -13.96 -28.34 -9.15
N LEU A 31 -13.21 -27.84 -8.18
CA LEU A 31 -12.20 -28.57 -7.41
C LEU A 31 -12.45 -28.44 -5.91
N PRO A 32 -13.59 -28.92 -5.36
CA PRO A 32 -14.00 -28.68 -3.99
C PRO A 32 -13.03 -29.24 -2.93
N ASN A 33 -12.25 -30.27 -3.27
CA ASN A 33 -11.34 -30.97 -2.35
C ASN A 33 -9.88 -30.52 -2.47
N ALA A 34 -9.58 -29.44 -3.21
CA ALA A 34 -8.23 -28.90 -3.28
C ALA A 34 -7.89 -28.08 -2.02
N GLU A 35 -6.62 -28.09 -1.65
CA GLU A 35 -6.07 -27.16 -0.65
C GLU A 35 -5.79 -25.82 -1.32
N TYR A 36 -6.34 -24.73 -0.76
CA TYR A 36 -6.19 -23.39 -1.29
C TYR A 36 -5.32 -22.54 -0.37
N ILE A 37 -4.26 -21.96 -0.94
CA ILE A 37 -3.36 -21.02 -0.24
C ILE A 37 -3.50 -19.66 -0.92
N LYS A 38 -3.97 -18.67 -0.18
CA LYS A 38 -4.04 -17.27 -0.65
C LYS A 38 -2.78 -16.53 -0.21
N LEU A 39 -2.06 -15.96 -1.19
CA LEU A 39 -0.88 -15.14 -0.99
C LEU A 39 -1.07 -13.79 -1.73
N PRO A 40 -1.81 -12.84 -1.15
CA PRO A 40 -1.92 -11.50 -1.73
C PRO A 40 -0.54 -10.92 -2.00
N MET A 41 -0.34 -10.43 -3.22
CA MET A 41 0.90 -9.80 -3.65
C MET A 41 0.74 -8.29 -3.69
N ALA A 42 1.86 -7.58 -3.68
CA ALA A 42 1.90 -6.14 -3.83
C ALA A 42 3.17 -5.74 -4.59
N ASP A 43 3.04 -4.71 -5.44
CA ASP A 43 4.10 -4.26 -6.35
C ASP A 43 4.81 -2.96 -5.88
N GLY A 44 4.63 -2.60 -4.61
CA GLY A 44 5.09 -1.33 -4.05
C GLY A 44 4.06 -0.21 -4.13
N GLY A 45 2.86 -0.50 -4.66
CA GLY A 45 1.71 0.42 -4.69
C GLY A 45 0.76 0.23 -3.52
N GLU A 46 -0.49 0.60 -3.76
CA GLU A 46 -1.58 0.49 -2.78
C GLU A 46 -1.74 -0.96 -2.27
N GLY A 47 -1.80 -1.12 -0.95
CA GLY A 47 -1.94 -2.41 -0.27
C GLY A 47 -0.63 -3.10 0.11
N THR A 48 0.53 -2.55 -0.27
CA THR A 48 1.84 -3.11 0.09
C THR A 48 2.07 -3.07 1.59
N VAL A 49 1.73 -1.96 2.26
CA VAL A 49 1.82 -1.84 3.73
C VAL A 49 0.97 -2.92 4.37
N GLN A 50 -0.30 -3.05 3.99
CA GLN A 50 -1.21 -4.02 4.59
C GLN A 50 -0.70 -5.46 4.40
N SER A 51 -0.26 -5.81 3.20
CA SER A 51 0.25 -7.16 2.89
C SER A 51 1.46 -7.53 3.76
N LEU A 52 2.41 -6.60 3.95
CA LEU A 52 3.60 -6.84 4.78
C LEU A 52 3.26 -6.84 6.29
N ILE A 53 2.33 -6.00 6.72
CA ILE A 53 1.83 -6.02 8.10
C ILE A 53 1.17 -7.35 8.43
N ASP A 54 0.28 -7.83 7.57
CA ASP A 54 -0.40 -9.12 7.75
C ASP A 54 0.59 -10.30 7.77
N ALA A 55 1.61 -10.26 6.89
CA ALA A 55 2.63 -11.30 6.81
C ALA A 55 3.58 -11.33 8.02
N THR A 56 3.82 -10.19 8.68
CA THR A 56 4.84 -10.07 9.75
C THR A 56 4.24 -9.92 11.14
N GLY A 57 2.92 -9.76 11.25
CA GLY A 57 2.25 -9.45 12.53
C GLY A 57 2.58 -8.05 13.05
N GLY A 58 2.82 -7.12 12.14
CA GLY A 58 3.12 -5.72 12.45
C GLY A 58 1.87 -4.88 12.76
N LYS A 59 2.01 -3.57 12.67
CA LYS A 59 0.92 -2.61 12.88
C LYS A 59 0.97 -1.44 11.92
N VAL A 60 -0.20 -0.95 11.51
CA VAL A 60 -0.34 0.30 10.74
C VAL A 60 -0.44 1.47 11.73
N ILE A 61 0.23 2.58 11.40
CA ILE A 61 0.27 3.80 12.19
C ILE A 61 -0.18 4.95 11.29
N ALA A 62 -1.31 5.57 11.66
CA ALA A 62 -1.79 6.79 10.99
C ALA A 62 -0.95 8.00 11.39
N HIS A 63 -0.72 8.90 10.44
CA HIS A 63 0.01 10.14 10.68
C HIS A 63 -0.48 11.23 9.73
N THR A 64 -0.88 12.39 10.28
CA THR A 64 -1.29 13.52 9.45
C THR A 64 -0.09 14.15 8.78
N VAL A 65 -0.16 14.30 7.47
CA VAL A 65 0.93 14.85 6.63
C VAL A 65 0.38 15.84 5.60
N THR A 66 1.29 16.55 4.96
CA THR A 66 0.97 17.44 3.83
C THR A 66 0.62 16.61 2.59
N GLY A 67 -0.61 16.70 2.15
CA GLY A 67 -1.06 16.05 0.92
C GLY A 67 -0.53 16.72 -0.36
N PRO A 68 -0.85 16.12 -1.54
CA PRO A 68 -0.30 16.58 -2.82
C PRO A 68 -0.59 18.04 -3.17
N LEU A 69 -1.71 18.59 -2.71
CA LEU A 69 -2.13 19.97 -2.95
C LEU A 69 -1.79 20.91 -1.78
N GLY A 70 -0.90 20.51 -0.87
CA GLY A 70 -0.49 21.33 0.27
C GLY A 70 -1.49 21.33 1.43
N LYS A 71 -2.60 20.58 1.35
CA LYS A 71 -3.59 20.44 2.43
C LYS A 71 -3.25 19.24 3.30
N PRO A 72 -3.56 19.27 4.62
CA PRO A 72 -3.39 18.10 5.47
C PRO A 72 -4.21 16.91 4.96
N VAL A 73 -3.60 15.73 4.97
CA VAL A 73 -4.25 14.44 4.69
C VAL A 73 -3.85 13.42 5.76
N GLU A 74 -4.70 12.43 5.98
CA GLU A 74 -4.36 11.30 6.81
C GLU A 74 -3.54 10.31 5.99
N GLY A 75 -2.24 10.31 6.22
CA GLY A 75 -1.32 9.30 5.69
C GLY A 75 -1.12 8.18 6.70
N PHE A 76 -0.38 7.15 6.32
CA PHE A 76 -0.03 6.05 7.21
C PHE A 76 1.28 5.38 6.79
N TYR A 77 1.87 4.63 7.71
CA TYR A 77 2.97 3.73 7.47
C TYR A 77 2.80 2.45 8.30
N GLY A 78 3.49 1.40 7.92
CA GLY A 78 3.51 0.15 8.67
C GLY A 78 4.80 0.02 9.49
N LEU A 79 4.70 -0.48 10.72
CA LEU A 79 5.82 -0.99 11.48
C LEU A 79 5.73 -2.50 11.47
N LEU A 80 6.73 -3.17 10.87
CA LEU A 80 6.75 -4.63 10.73
C LEU A 80 6.89 -5.31 12.10
N GLY A 81 6.56 -6.59 12.15
CA GLY A 81 6.57 -7.38 13.39
C GLY A 81 7.94 -7.52 14.06
N ASP A 82 9.03 -7.19 13.36
CA ASP A 82 10.40 -7.13 13.94
C ASP A 82 10.61 -5.90 14.82
N GLY A 83 9.70 -4.91 14.79
CA GLY A 83 9.79 -3.65 15.52
C GLY A 83 10.93 -2.72 15.09
N LYS A 84 11.62 -3.01 14.00
CA LYS A 84 12.82 -2.30 13.51
C LYS A 84 12.71 -1.81 12.09
N THR A 85 11.80 -2.39 11.32
CA THR A 85 11.58 -2.07 9.91
C THR A 85 10.23 -1.39 9.74
N ALA A 86 10.22 -0.24 9.06
CA ALA A 86 8.99 0.41 8.63
C ALA A 86 8.80 0.27 7.12
N ILE A 87 7.55 0.22 6.70
CA ILE A 87 7.13 0.26 5.30
C ILE A 87 6.27 1.49 5.06
N ILE A 88 6.59 2.27 4.05
CA ILE A 88 5.86 3.46 3.65
C ILE A 88 5.39 3.27 2.20
N GLU A 89 4.10 3.42 1.97
CA GLU A 89 3.58 3.62 0.62
C GLU A 89 3.58 5.11 0.29
N MET A 90 4.29 5.50 -0.76
CA MET A 90 4.27 6.88 -1.23
C MET A 90 2.84 7.34 -1.57
N ALA A 91 2.01 6.43 -2.08
CA ALA A 91 0.62 6.70 -2.40
C ALA A 91 -0.23 7.10 -1.17
N ALA A 92 0.11 6.64 0.02
CA ALA A 92 -0.61 6.98 1.26
C ALA A 92 -0.56 8.47 1.60
N ALA A 93 0.49 9.18 1.19
CA ALA A 93 0.67 10.62 1.43
C ALA A 93 0.61 11.45 0.14
N SER A 94 0.91 10.85 -1.01
CA SER A 94 1.13 11.55 -2.27
C SER A 94 0.47 10.88 -3.47
N GLY A 95 -0.53 10.00 -3.22
CA GLY A 95 -1.20 9.23 -4.27
C GLY A 95 -2.17 10.05 -5.11
N LEU A 96 -2.42 9.59 -6.34
CA LEU A 96 -3.35 10.21 -7.28
C LEU A 96 -4.80 10.24 -6.76
N HIS A 97 -5.18 9.27 -5.93
CA HIS A 97 -6.51 9.21 -5.32
C HIS A 97 -6.79 10.37 -4.35
N LEU A 98 -5.74 11.05 -3.86
CA LEU A 98 -5.84 12.24 -3.00
C LEU A 98 -6.05 13.53 -3.80
N VAL A 99 -6.10 13.45 -5.14
CA VAL A 99 -6.22 14.61 -6.02
C VAL A 99 -7.37 14.40 -6.99
N GLU A 100 -8.32 15.30 -6.98
CA GLU A 100 -9.42 15.33 -7.96
C GLU A 100 -8.84 15.38 -9.38
N THR A 101 -9.50 14.70 -10.33
CA THR A 101 -8.97 14.51 -11.69
C THR A 101 -8.62 15.82 -12.37
N GLU A 102 -9.44 16.86 -12.17
CA GLU A 102 -9.29 18.19 -12.75
C GLU A 102 -8.10 18.97 -12.18
N LEU A 103 -7.64 18.60 -10.97
CA LEU A 103 -6.53 19.24 -10.27
C LEU A 103 -5.20 18.49 -10.42
N ARG A 104 -5.17 17.39 -11.19
CA ARG A 104 -3.98 16.56 -11.43
C ARG A 104 -2.99 17.25 -12.35
N ASN A 105 -2.19 18.14 -11.79
CA ASN A 105 -1.11 18.82 -12.50
C ASN A 105 0.21 18.59 -11.74
N PRO A 106 1.20 17.90 -12.30
CA PRO A 106 2.46 17.61 -11.62
C PRO A 106 3.27 18.86 -11.26
N LEU A 107 3.04 19.98 -11.95
CA LEU A 107 3.71 21.26 -11.62
C LEU A 107 3.17 21.92 -10.33
N HIS A 108 2.00 21.50 -9.85
CA HIS A 108 1.32 22.06 -8.68
C HIS A 108 1.11 21.05 -7.56
N THR A 109 1.71 19.87 -7.66
CA THR A 109 1.62 18.83 -6.65
C THR A 109 2.96 18.56 -6.01
N THR A 110 2.93 18.01 -4.78
CA THR A 110 4.13 17.75 -3.99
C THR A 110 4.11 16.35 -3.39
N THR A 111 5.31 15.79 -3.17
CA THR A 111 5.53 14.57 -2.41
C THR A 111 6.06 14.85 -1.00
N PHE A 112 5.92 16.08 -0.53
CA PHE A 112 6.43 16.52 0.77
C PHE A 112 5.92 15.66 1.93
N GLY A 113 4.64 15.26 1.91
CA GLY A 113 4.06 14.38 2.93
C GLY A 113 4.69 13.00 3.02
N THR A 114 5.21 12.46 1.90
CA THR A 114 6.01 11.22 1.96
C THR A 114 7.28 11.45 2.77
N GLY A 115 7.94 12.60 2.63
CA GLY A 115 9.09 12.98 3.44
C GLY A 115 8.73 13.12 4.93
N GLU A 116 7.54 13.66 5.24
CA GLU A 116 7.03 13.75 6.61
C GLU A 116 6.78 12.36 7.23
N LEU A 117 6.26 11.38 6.47
CA LEU A 117 6.15 9.99 6.92
C LEU A 117 7.53 9.40 7.23
N ILE A 118 8.52 9.61 6.35
CA ILE A 118 9.90 9.15 6.57
C ILE A 118 10.45 9.77 7.86
N LYS A 119 10.26 11.07 8.05
CA LYS A 119 10.70 11.77 9.25
C LYS A 119 10.02 11.20 10.50
N ALA A 120 8.71 10.97 10.47
CA ALA A 120 7.97 10.42 11.60
C ALA A 120 8.48 9.03 12.01
N VAL A 121 8.84 8.19 11.03
CA VAL A 121 9.46 6.87 11.26
C VAL A 121 10.83 7.00 11.91
N LEU A 122 11.67 7.91 11.41
CA LEU A 122 13.01 8.16 11.96
C LEU A 122 12.95 8.71 13.38
N ASP A 123 12.02 9.61 13.67
CA ASP A 123 11.79 10.18 15.02
C ASP A 123 11.40 9.09 16.04
N GLN A 124 10.87 7.94 15.60
CA GLN A 124 10.60 6.79 16.46
C GLN A 124 11.82 5.87 16.65
N GLY A 125 12.97 6.21 16.09
CA GLY A 125 14.20 5.43 16.21
C GLY A 125 14.27 4.23 15.25
N VAL A 126 13.35 4.12 14.31
CA VAL A 126 13.39 3.11 13.24
C VAL A 126 14.41 3.53 12.21
N ASN A 127 15.32 2.64 11.83
CA ASN A 127 16.42 2.93 10.91
C ASN A 127 16.42 2.07 9.64
N HIS A 128 15.50 1.12 9.53
CA HIS A 128 15.25 0.38 8.30
C HIS A 128 13.92 0.81 7.71
N ILE A 129 13.94 1.40 6.51
CA ILE A 129 12.75 1.91 5.86
C ILE A 129 12.65 1.33 4.45
N ILE A 130 11.51 0.71 4.15
CA ILE A 130 11.14 0.27 2.82
C ILE A 130 10.15 1.30 2.29
N VAL A 131 10.39 1.83 1.10
CA VAL A 131 9.47 2.76 0.45
C VAL A 131 8.91 2.14 -0.81
N GLY A 132 7.60 1.92 -0.82
CA GLY A 132 6.84 1.54 -2.00
C GLY A 132 6.48 2.77 -2.83
N ILE A 133 6.95 2.83 -4.09
CA ILE A 133 6.78 3.98 -4.99
C ILE A 133 5.70 3.77 -6.05
N GLY A 134 4.92 2.70 -5.95
CA GLY A 134 3.79 2.45 -6.84
C GLY A 134 2.63 3.44 -6.64
N GLY A 135 1.72 3.51 -7.63
CA GLY A 135 0.52 4.35 -7.53
C GLY A 135 0.71 5.85 -7.78
N VAL A 136 1.94 6.33 -7.99
CA VAL A 136 2.28 7.76 -8.18
C VAL A 136 2.69 8.11 -9.60
N ARG A 137 2.35 7.29 -10.55
CA ARG A 137 2.89 7.22 -11.93
C ARG A 137 2.92 8.51 -12.76
N ARG A 138 2.31 9.61 -12.34
CA ARG A 138 2.28 10.88 -13.10
C ARG A 138 2.60 12.14 -12.28
N MET A 139 2.94 12.01 -11.00
CA MET A 139 3.25 13.16 -10.14
C MET A 139 4.76 13.46 -10.06
N MET A 140 5.60 12.59 -10.61
CA MET A 140 7.07 12.70 -10.55
C MET A 140 7.71 13.05 -11.89
N ALA A 141 6.96 13.50 -12.88
CA ALA A 141 7.50 13.91 -14.17
C ALA A 141 7.81 15.42 -14.15
N ALA A 142 8.79 15.81 -13.38
CA ALA A 142 9.53 17.08 -13.53
C ALA A 142 10.94 16.91 -12.96
#